data_06567271c80a9a6d650290d12117e4ab
#
_entry.id   06567271c80a9a6d650290d12117e4ab
#
_cell.length_a   1.000
_cell.length_b   1.000
_cell.length_c   1.000
_cell.angle_alpha   90.00
_cell.angle_beta   90.00
_cell.angle_gamma   90.00
#
_symmetry.space_group_name_H-M   'P 1'
#
loop_
_entity.id
_entity.type
_entity.pdbx_description
1 polymer ?
#
loop_
_entity_poly.entity_id
_entity_poly.type
_entity_poly.pdbx_seq_one_letter_code
_entity_poly.pdbx_strand_id
1 'polypeptide(L)'
;MEQLEAASGRQEMLTGELTEVENSMRALMASRDEQVAHLDAELATHQGSRDAIAAEIPVDLLTLYDKIRVRAGGLGAAALKGRRCSGCQLEITHMALAEFLAAPADDVLRCEECERVLVRIDPVGA
;
A
#
# COMPACT_ATOMS: atom_id res chain seq x y z
N MET A 1 15.89 10.00 -62.17
CA MET A 1 16.94 10.35 -61.21
C MET A 1 16.35 11.06 -60.01
N GLU A 2 15.60 12.13 -60.14
CA GLU A 2 14.97 12.88 -59.03
C GLU A 2 14.09 12.04 -58.07
N GLN A 3 13.32 11.08 -58.57
CA GLN A 3 12.48 10.21 -57.73
C GLN A 3 13.30 9.26 -56.84
N LEU A 4 14.48 8.81 -57.33
CA LEU A 4 15.37 7.96 -56.55
C LEU A 4 16.04 8.73 -55.42
N GLU A 5 16.50 9.97 -55.71
CA GLU A 5 17.11 10.87 -54.72
C GLU A 5 16.09 11.25 -53.62
N ALA A 6 14.83 11.55 -54.02
CA ALA A 6 13.78 11.86 -53.08
C ALA A 6 13.39 10.65 -52.18
N ALA A 7 13.43 9.44 -52.76
CA ALA A 7 13.18 8.22 -51.98
C ALA A 7 14.33 7.91 -51.03
N SER A 8 15.59 8.07 -51.46
CA SER A 8 16.75 7.88 -50.61
C SER A 8 16.77 8.87 -49.41
N GLY A 9 16.52 10.16 -49.67
CA GLY A 9 16.45 11.16 -48.63
C GLY A 9 15.34 10.88 -47.62
N ARG A 10 14.18 10.38 -48.10
CA ARG A 10 13.09 9.99 -47.20
C ARG A 10 13.44 8.76 -46.36
N GLN A 11 14.15 7.79 -46.92
CA GLN A 11 14.65 6.62 -46.21
C GLN A 11 15.65 7.00 -45.11
N GLU A 12 16.59 7.89 -45.42
CA GLU A 12 17.56 8.37 -44.43
C GLU A 12 16.87 9.09 -43.26
N MET A 13 15.92 9.96 -43.54
CA MET A 13 15.13 10.65 -42.53
C MET A 13 14.38 9.68 -41.61
N LEU A 14 13.63 8.74 -42.20
CA LEU A 14 12.90 7.73 -41.44
C LEU A 14 13.80 6.81 -40.63
N THR A 15 14.98 6.47 -41.15
CA THR A 15 15.96 5.69 -40.40
C THR A 15 16.50 6.47 -39.21
N GLY A 16 16.72 7.77 -39.35
CA GLY A 16 17.10 8.66 -38.27
C GLY A 16 16.03 8.74 -37.18
N GLU A 17 14.78 8.99 -37.58
CA GLU A 17 13.64 9.02 -36.64
C GLU A 17 13.45 7.69 -35.90
N LEU A 18 13.56 6.56 -36.62
CA LEU A 18 13.49 5.24 -36.00
C LEU A 18 14.58 5.04 -34.95
N THR A 19 15.82 5.43 -35.27
CA THR A 19 16.93 5.32 -34.33
C THR A 19 16.71 6.16 -33.07
N GLU A 20 16.18 7.37 -33.20
CA GLU A 20 15.85 8.24 -32.06
C GLU A 20 14.75 7.63 -31.17
N VAL A 21 13.70 7.10 -31.78
CA VAL A 21 12.61 6.43 -31.05
C VAL A 21 13.13 5.19 -30.34
N GLU A 22 13.92 4.35 -30.98
CA GLU A 22 14.51 3.16 -30.37
C GLU A 22 15.43 3.51 -29.20
N ASN A 23 16.25 4.56 -29.31
CA ASN A 23 17.10 5.01 -28.23
C ASN A 23 16.29 5.54 -27.05
N SER A 24 15.24 6.33 -27.32
CA SER A 24 14.31 6.83 -26.31
C SER A 24 13.59 5.68 -25.58
N MET A 25 13.13 4.69 -26.34
CA MET A 25 12.49 3.50 -25.79
C MET A 25 13.43 2.71 -24.88
N ARG A 26 14.69 2.48 -25.32
CA ARG A 26 15.70 1.79 -24.50
C ARG A 26 15.97 2.54 -23.19
N ALA A 27 16.09 3.87 -23.24
CA ALA A 27 16.31 4.69 -22.05
C ALA A 27 15.14 4.62 -21.07
N LEU A 28 13.88 4.68 -21.57
CA LEU A 28 12.69 4.55 -20.75
C LEU A 28 12.55 3.14 -20.13
N MET A 29 12.88 2.11 -20.91
CA MET A 29 12.89 0.74 -20.39
C MET A 29 13.92 0.55 -19.28
N ALA A 30 15.13 1.06 -19.46
CA ALA A 30 16.16 1.00 -18.43
C ALA A 30 15.74 1.73 -17.14
N SER A 31 15.18 2.93 -17.27
CA SER A 31 14.66 3.68 -16.14
C SER A 31 13.51 2.97 -15.42
N ARG A 32 12.57 2.38 -16.17
CA ARG A 32 11.52 1.55 -15.60
C ARG A 32 12.09 0.36 -14.83
N ASP A 33 13.03 -0.36 -15.42
CA ASP A 33 13.59 -1.58 -14.81
C ASP A 33 14.35 -1.24 -13.52
N GLU A 34 15.03 -0.12 -13.46
CA GLU A 34 15.66 0.39 -12.24
C GLU A 34 14.64 0.71 -11.15
N GLN A 35 13.55 1.41 -11.51
CA GLN A 35 12.48 1.75 -10.56
C GLN A 35 11.76 0.50 -10.05
N VAL A 36 11.48 -0.47 -10.93
CA VAL A 36 10.87 -1.75 -10.54
C VAL A 36 11.79 -2.49 -9.57
N ALA A 37 13.07 -2.62 -9.88
CA ALA A 37 14.03 -3.29 -8.99
C ALA A 37 14.11 -2.63 -7.59
N HIS A 38 14.05 -1.29 -7.54
CA HIS A 38 14.02 -0.56 -6.27
C HIS A 38 12.75 -0.87 -5.48
N LEU A 39 11.57 -0.80 -6.12
CA LEU A 39 10.29 -1.10 -5.48
C LEU A 39 10.18 -2.55 -5.01
N ASP A 40 10.71 -3.49 -5.80
CA ASP A 40 10.74 -4.91 -5.42
C ASP A 40 11.63 -5.15 -4.19
N ALA A 41 12.75 -4.45 -4.08
CA ALA A 41 13.63 -4.53 -2.92
C ALA A 41 12.96 -3.95 -1.66
N GLU A 42 12.26 -2.81 -1.78
CA GLU A 42 11.48 -2.23 -0.69
C GLU A 42 10.34 -3.16 -0.27
N LEU A 43 9.61 -3.70 -1.23
CA LEU A 43 8.53 -4.65 -0.97
C LEU A 43 9.03 -5.89 -0.22
N ALA A 44 10.15 -6.47 -0.64
CA ALA A 44 10.76 -7.61 0.03
C ALA A 44 11.14 -7.29 1.49
N THR A 45 11.67 -6.09 1.73
CA THR A 45 12.03 -5.63 3.08
C THR A 45 10.79 -5.50 3.97
N HIS A 46 9.74 -4.85 3.46
CA HIS A 46 8.48 -4.69 4.20
C HIS A 46 7.78 -6.02 4.43
N GLN A 47 7.80 -6.92 3.45
CA GLN A 47 7.23 -8.26 3.59
C GLN A 47 7.96 -9.06 4.66
N GLY A 48 9.30 -9.05 4.66
CA GLY A 48 10.09 -9.72 5.69
C GLY A 48 9.80 -9.19 7.11
N SER A 49 9.69 -7.87 7.26
CA SER A 49 9.33 -7.24 8.54
C SER A 49 7.92 -7.64 8.99
N ARG A 50 6.97 -7.65 8.06
CA ARG A 50 5.59 -8.08 8.32
C ARG A 50 5.54 -9.55 8.76
N ASP A 51 6.26 -10.42 8.08
CA ASP A 51 6.26 -11.86 8.37
C ASP A 51 6.87 -12.14 9.74
N ALA A 52 7.92 -11.43 10.12
CA ALA A 52 8.51 -11.52 11.46
C ALA A 52 7.50 -11.12 12.55
N ILE A 53 6.79 -10.01 12.38
CA ILE A 53 5.75 -9.58 13.34
C ILE A 53 4.58 -10.56 13.35
N ALA A 54 4.13 -11.04 12.19
CA ALA A 54 3.02 -11.99 12.08
C ALA A 54 3.30 -13.31 12.79
N ALA A 55 4.55 -13.75 12.83
CA ALA A 55 4.96 -14.97 13.54
C ALA A 55 4.78 -14.88 15.07
N GLU A 56 4.76 -13.67 15.63
CA GLU A 56 4.56 -13.43 17.06
C GLU A 56 3.07 -13.28 17.46
N ILE A 57 2.17 -13.16 16.47
CA ILE A 57 0.74 -12.93 16.69
C ILE A 57 0.00 -14.26 16.77
N PRO A 58 -0.94 -14.45 17.73
CA PRO A 58 -1.79 -15.63 17.76
C PRO A 58 -2.55 -15.84 16.44
N VAL A 59 -2.61 -17.09 15.99
CA VAL A 59 -3.18 -17.47 14.67
C VAL A 59 -4.62 -17.00 14.49
N ASP A 60 -5.42 -17.06 15.54
CA ASP A 60 -6.83 -16.64 15.51
C ASP A 60 -6.95 -15.13 15.27
N LEU A 61 -6.11 -14.33 15.93
CA LEU A 61 -6.07 -12.89 15.75
C LEU A 61 -5.55 -12.51 14.35
N LEU A 62 -4.52 -13.20 13.87
CA LEU A 62 -3.99 -12.98 12.53
C LEU A 62 -5.03 -13.32 11.45
N THR A 63 -5.77 -14.41 11.64
CA THR A 63 -6.87 -14.81 10.74
C THR A 63 -7.99 -13.77 10.72
N LEU A 64 -8.37 -13.23 11.87
CA LEU A 64 -9.34 -12.15 11.97
C LEU A 64 -8.84 -10.89 11.26
N TYR A 65 -7.61 -10.48 11.53
CA TYR A 65 -6.96 -9.34 10.91
C TYR A 65 -6.94 -9.45 9.38
N ASP A 66 -6.54 -10.58 8.84
CA ASP A 66 -6.47 -10.79 7.38
C ASP A 66 -7.85 -10.75 6.71
N LYS A 67 -8.88 -11.31 7.35
CA LYS A 67 -10.27 -11.18 6.87
C LYS A 67 -10.73 -9.72 6.81
N ILE A 68 -10.43 -8.95 7.85
CA ILE A 68 -10.78 -7.53 7.91
C ILE A 68 -9.98 -6.75 6.86
N ARG A 69 -8.68 -7.00 6.76
CA ARG A 69 -7.78 -6.33 5.83
C ARG A 69 -8.24 -6.44 4.38
N VAL A 70 -8.66 -7.63 3.94
CA VAL A 70 -9.17 -7.86 2.58
C VAL A 70 -10.43 -7.02 2.31
N ARG A 71 -11.37 -6.95 3.28
CA ARG A 71 -12.62 -6.17 3.13
C ARG A 71 -12.42 -4.67 3.27
N ALA A 72 -11.42 -4.26 4.03
CA ALA A 72 -11.18 -2.87 4.40
C ALA A 72 -10.13 -2.15 3.53
N GLY A 73 -9.86 -2.68 2.33
CA GLY A 73 -8.95 -2.04 1.37
C GLY A 73 -7.46 -2.11 1.76
N GLY A 74 -7.05 -3.17 2.46
CA GLY A 74 -5.65 -3.41 2.80
C GLY A 74 -5.23 -3.04 4.22
N LEU A 75 -6.11 -2.37 5.00
CA LEU A 75 -5.83 -1.95 6.38
C LEU A 75 -6.79 -2.65 7.36
N GLY A 76 -6.32 -3.67 8.08
CA GLY A 76 -7.12 -4.46 9.00
C GLY A 76 -7.19 -3.93 10.43
N ALA A 77 -6.25 -3.09 10.84
CA ALA A 77 -6.21 -2.45 12.15
C ALA A 77 -6.13 -0.93 12.03
N ALA A 78 -6.63 -0.22 13.02
CA ALA A 78 -6.61 1.24 13.07
C ALA A 78 -6.37 1.72 14.51
N ALA A 79 -5.74 2.87 14.64
CA ALA A 79 -5.55 3.48 15.93
C ALA A 79 -6.83 4.14 16.46
N LEU A 80 -7.12 3.94 17.74
CA LEU A 80 -8.12 4.72 18.46
C LEU A 80 -7.45 6.00 18.96
N LYS A 81 -7.77 7.14 18.36
CA LYS A 81 -7.26 8.46 18.75
C LYS A 81 -8.37 9.25 19.44
N GLY A 82 -8.29 9.37 20.77
CA GLY A 82 -9.39 9.92 21.54
C GLY A 82 -10.67 9.13 21.32
N ARG A 83 -11.63 9.71 20.62
CA ARG A 83 -12.93 9.08 20.27
C ARG A 83 -13.04 8.73 18.79
N ARG A 84 -11.96 8.77 18.02
CA ARG A 84 -12.00 8.61 16.56
C ARG A 84 -11.22 7.40 16.10
N CYS A 85 -11.84 6.59 15.24
CA CYS A 85 -11.16 5.52 14.52
C CYS A 85 -10.30 6.13 13.40
N SER A 86 -8.99 5.88 13.40
CA SER A 86 -8.09 6.39 12.35
C SER A 86 -8.29 5.72 10.98
N GLY A 87 -9.02 4.61 10.92
CA GLY A 87 -9.29 3.88 9.68
C GLY A 87 -10.47 4.41 8.87
N CYS A 88 -11.61 4.65 9.52
CA CYS A 88 -12.81 5.20 8.87
C CYS A 88 -13.04 6.69 9.15
N GLN A 89 -12.27 7.28 10.05
CA GLN A 89 -12.36 8.69 10.49
C GLN A 89 -13.65 9.04 11.22
N LEU A 90 -14.50 8.06 11.57
CA LEU A 90 -15.74 8.28 12.30
C LEU A 90 -15.50 8.27 13.81
N GLU A 91 -16.34 9.00 14.53
CA GLU A 91 -16.34 9.01 15.99
C GLU A 91 -17.07 7.77 16.53
N ILE A 92 -16.48 7.19 17.55
CA ILE A 92 -17.05 6.08 18.31
C ILE A 92 -18.05 6.62 19.31
N THR A 93 -19.15 5.94 19.51
CA THR A 93 -20.19 6.34 20.48
C THR A 93 -19.61 6.42 21.89
N HIS A 94 -20.19 7.26 22.75
CA HIS A 94 -19.76 7.38 24.15
C HIS A 94 -19.88 6.05 24.89
N MET A 95 -20.90 5.26 24.58
CA MET A 95 -21.14 3.96 25.20
C MET A 95 -20.07 2.95 24.80
N ALA A 96 -19.78 2.81 23.51
CA ALA A 96 -18.71 1.93 23.03
C ALA A 96 -17.31 2.37 23.52
N LEU A 97 -17.06 3.68 23.60
CA LEU A 97 -15.82 4.18 24.19
C LEU A 97 -15.66 3.77 25.65
N ALA A 98 -16.73 3.89 26.44
CA ALA A 98 -16.70 3.48 27.85
C ALA A 98 -16.44 1.95 27.99
N GLU A 99 -17.03 1.13 27.13
CA GLU A 99 -16.75 -0.31 27.06
C GLU A 99 -15.28 -0.58 26.69
N PHE A 100 -14.76 0.13 25.69
CA PHE A 100 -13.37 -0.03 25.25
C PHE A 100 -12.35 0.39 26.33
N LEU A 101 -12.70 1.38 27.15
CA LEU A 101 -11.86 1.81 28.27
C LEU A 101 -11.90 0.85 29.45
N ALA A 102 -13.04 0.19 29.65
CA ALA A 102 -13.23 -0.80 30.70
C ALA A 102 -12.68 -2.20 30.32
N ALA A 103 -12.50 -2.46 29.02
CA ALA A 103 -12.04 -3.74 28.54
C ALA A 103 -10.58 -4.03 28.95
N PRO A 104 -10.23 -5.29 29.27
CA PRO A 104 -8.85 -5.71 29.52
C PRO A 104 -7.89 -5.31 28.41
N ALA A 105 -6.60 -5.21 28.74
CA ALA A 105 -5.59 -4.74 27.77
C ALA A 105 -5.39 -5.71 26.58
N ASP A 106 -5.67 -6.98 26.79
CA ASP A 106 -5.55 -8.08 25.84
C ASP A 106 -6.82 -8.33 25.01
N ASP A 107 -7.92 -7.61 25.32
CA ASP A 107 -9.16 -7.72 24.54
C ASP A 107 -9.02 -7.10 23.15
N VAL A 108 -9.52 -7.82 22.15
CA VAL A 108 -9.54 -7.38 20.75
C VAL A 108 -10.77 -6.52 20.51
N LEU A 109 -10.55 -5.21 20.49
CA LEU A 109 -11.58 -4.22 20.23
C LEU A 109 -11.78 -4.03 18.73
N ARG A 110 -13.03 -3.74 18.32
CA ARG A 110 -13.37 -3.50 16.91
C ARG A 110 -14.20 -2.23 16.77
N CYS A 111 -13.94 -1.49 15.68
CA CYS A 111 -14.75 -0.33 15.35
C CYS A 111 -16.15 -0.76 14.95
N GLU A 112 -17.19 -0.13 15.52
CA GLU A 112 -18.61 -0.43 15.22
C GLU A 112 -18.96 -0.14 13.76
N GLU A 113 -18.30 0.85 13.13
CA GLU A 113 -18.60 1.33 11.79
C GLU A 113 -17.86 0.57 10.68
N CYS A 114 -16.56 0.32 10.86
CA CYS A 114 -15.72 -0.27 9.80
C CYS A 114 -15.16 -1.65 10.15
N GLU A 115 -15.47 -2.16 11.33
CA GLU A 115 -15.05 -3.47 11.85
C GLU A 115 -13.53 -3.69 11.98
N ARG A 116 -12.69 -2.69 11.70
CA ARG A 116 -11.24 -2.79 11.90
C ARG A 116 -10.90 -3.02 13.37
N VAL A 117 -9.84 -3.78 13.60
CA VAL A 117 -9.28 -3.93 14.95
C VAL A 117 -8.80 -2.55 15.43
N LEU A 118 -9.25 -2.13 16.61
CA LEU A 118 -8.84 -0.87 17.22
C LEU A 118 -7.66 -1.08 18.16
N VAL A 119 -6.60 -0.34 17.91
CA VAL A 119 -5.40 -0.32 18.75
C VAL A 119 -5.43 0.93 19.63
N ARG A 120 -5.37 0.74 20.94
CA ARG A 120 -5.24 1.81 21.93
C ARG A 120 -3.79 2.28 21.95
N ILE A 121 -3.49 3.43 21.36
CA ILE A 121 -2.12 3.98 21.27
C ILE A 121 -1.85 5.06 22.32
N ASP A 122 -2.89 5.70 22.85
CA ASP A 122 -2.76 6.66 23.94
C ASP A 122 -3.53 6.16 25.17
N PRO A 123 -3.07 6.44 26.39
CA PRO A 123 -3.91 6.32 27.55
C PRO A 123 -5.08 7.30 27.37
N VAL A 124 -6.24 6.78 27.00
CA VAL A 124 -7.46 7.59 26.86
C VAL A 124 -7.81 8.09 28.25
N GLY A 125 -7.51 9.35 28.51
CA GLY A 125 -7.88 9.97 29.78
C GLY A 125 -6.75 10.69 30.53
N ALA A 126 -5.86 11.40 29.79
CA ALA A 126 -5.03 12.44 30.39
C ALA A 126 -5.41 13.79 29.82
#